data_1e668bdd2c4e0a100890cc898b8b9186
#
_entry.id   1e668bdd2c4e0a100890cc898b8b9186
#
_cell.length_a   1.000
_cell.length_b   1.000
_cell.length_c   1.000
_cell.angle_alpha   90.00
_cell.angle_beta   90.00
_cell.angle_gamma   90.00
#
_symmetry.space_group_name_H-M   'P 1'
#
loop_
_entity.id
_entity.type
_entity.pdbx_description
1 polymer ?
#
loop_
_entity_poly.entity_id
_entity_poly.type
_entity_poly.pdbx_seq_one_letter_code
_entity_poly.pdbx_strand_id
1 'polypeptide(L)'
;MKVLANDGISKSGIELLEKNSFEVEFTKVAQEQLPEYINKNNVTVLLVRSATQVRKDIIDGCNGLKIIGRGGVGMDNIDVDYAKSKGINVINTPAASSKSVAELVFSHLFGCVRFIHNSNRDMPIEGDTHFKDLKKTYARGSELSGKTIGIIGFGRIGQEVAKIAIGIGMKVLFSDKLFEEQEINIQFFDNQKVNFKLTSSKIDFLLKNSDFITLHVPATDKYLIDKKEIGLMKNGSGILNLARGGVVNEEELLKALDSDKLAFAAIDTFENEPKPKIKILMNSKISLSPHIGAATLEAQDRIGVELAEKIIETLK
;
A
#
# COMPACT_ATOMS: atom_id res chain seq x y z
N MET A 1 17.23 22.99 15.47
CA MET A 1 16.52 21.80 16.03
C MET A 1 17.04 20.57 15.31
N LYS A 2 17.19 19.44 16.04
CA LYS A 2 17.81 18.22 15.48
C LYS A 2 16.75 17.19 15.11
N VAL A 3 16.89 16.62 13.89
CA VAL A 3 16.03 15.61 13.30
C VAL A 3 16.83 14.32 13.16
N LEU A 4 16.36 13.22 13.71
CA LEU A 4 16.90 11.87 13.47
C LEU A 4 16.03 11.14 12.45
N ALA A 5 16.55 10.88 11.26
CA ALA A 5 15.90 10.08 10.24
C ALA A 5 16.33 8.60 10.37
N ASN A 6 15.81 7.90 11.38
CA ASN A 6 16.24 6.55 11.75
C ASN A 6 16.03 5.50 10.62
N ASP A 7 14.96 5.64 9.85
CA ASP A 7 14.68 4.78 8.69
C ASP A 7 14.93 5.51 7.35
N GLY A 8 15.63 6.66 7.40
CA GLY A 8 15.98 7.46 6.24
C GLY A 8 14.87 8.44 5.79
N ILE A 9 15.27 9.40 4.98
CA ILE A 9 14.42 10.38 4.30
C ILE A 9 15.06 10.71 2.94
N SER A 10 14.28 11.20 1.96
CA SER A 10 14.81 11.57 0.65
C SER A 10 15.77 12.78 0.73
N LYS A 11 16.66 12.89 -0.26
CA LYS A 11 17.60 14.00 -0.37
C LYS A 11 16.88 15.35 -0.41
N SER A 12 15.80 15.47 -1.18
CA SER A 12 15.00 16.70 -1.26
C SER A 12 14.36 17.08 0.07
N GLY A 13 13.92 16.10 0.86
CA GLY A 13 13.42 16.33 2.22
C GLY A 13 14.51 16.84 3.16
N ILE A 14 15.72 16.29 3.06
CA ILE A 14 16.90 16.77 3.83
C ILE A 14 17.20 18.22 3.49
N GLU A 15 17.40 18.51 2.20
CA GLU A 15 17.75 19.85 1.72
C GLU A 15 16.71 20.88 2.17
N LEU A 16 15.43 20.51 2.18
CA LEU A 16 14.34 21.38 2.64
C LEU A 16 14.41 21.64 4.16
N LEU A 17 14.71 20.63 4.97
CA LEU A 17 14.88 20.77 6.41
C LEU A 17 16.12 21.62 6.75
N GLU A 18 17.27 21.36 6.12
CA GLU A 18 18.53 22.09 6.36
C GLU A 18 18.40 23.56 5.95
N LYS A 19 17.74 23.85 4.82
CA LYS A 19 17.41 25.23 4.41
C LYS A 19 16.58 25.99 5.44
N ASN A 20 15.83 25.27 6.27
CA ASN A 20 15.01 25.83 7.35
C ASN A 20 15.66 25.71 8.73
N SER A 21 17.00 25.56 8.79
CA SER A 21 17.84 25.54 10.00
C SER A 21 17.59 24.32 10.92
N PHE A 22 17.19 23.19 10.35
CA PHE A 22 17.20 21.90 11.03
C PHE A 22 18.52 21.18 10.74
N GLU A 23 19.06 20.53 11.76
CA GLU A 23 20.19 19.61 11.64
C GLU A 23 19.66 18.20 11.45
N VAL A 24 19.99 17.53 10.33
CA VAL A 24 19.44 16.22 9.99
C VAL A 24 20.51 15.14 10.14
N GLU A 25 20.24 14.13 10.94
CA GLU A 25 21.09 12.96 11.15
C GLU A 25 20.46 11.70 10.52
N PHE A 26 21.29 10.86 9.89
CA PHE A 26 20.87 9.63 9.20
C PHE A 26 21.42 8.36 9.86
N THR A 27 21.93 8.47 11.07
CA THR A 27 22.44 7.31 11.81
C THR A 27 21.29 6.37 12.13
N LYS A 28 21.38 5.13 11.66
CA LYS A 28 20.44 4.11 12.06
C LYS A 28 20.78 3.63 13.47
N VAL A 29 19.92 3.95 14.41
CA VAL A 29 20.03 3.56 15.81
C VAL A 29 19.17 2.32 16.05
N ALA A 30 19.71 1.34 16.76
CA ALA A 30 18.96 0.14 17.16
C ALA A 30 17.78 0.53 18.08
N GLN A 31 16.69 -0.23 17.99
CA GLN A 31 15.45 0.01 18.73
C GLN A 31 15.68 0.29 20.22
N GLU A 32 16.47 -0.55 20.86
CA GLU A 32 16.71 -0.51 22.30
C GLU A 32 17.59 0.69 22.73
N GLN A 33 18.34 1.27 21.80
CA GLN A 33 19.26 2.40 22.04
C GLN A 33 18.63 3.76 21.70
N LEU A 34 17.45 3.76 21.07
CA LEU A 34 16.79 4.99 20.61
C LEU A 34 16.59 6.03 21.73
N PRO A 35 16.06 5.69 22.93
CA PRO A 35 15.86 6.68 23.98
C PRO A 35 17.15 7.33 24.45
N GLU A 36 18.21 6.52 24.67
CA GLU A 36 19.52 7.04 25.08
C GLU A 36 20.11 7.96 24.00
N TYR A 37 20.06 7.54 22.75
CA TYR A 37 20.59 8.32 21.63
C TYR A 37 19.85 9.66 21.47
N ILE A 38 18.50 9.64 21.50
CA ILE A 38 17.66 10.83 21.39
C ILE A 38 17.96 11.83 22.48
N ASN A 39 18.06 11.37 23.73
CA ASN A 39 18.35 12.23 24.88
C ASN A 39 19.77 12.80 24.83
N LYS A 40 20.77 11.96 24.56
CA LYS A 40 22.19 12.37 24.50
C LYS A 40 22.46 13.42 23.42
N ASN A 41 21.78 13.28 22.28
CA ASN A 41 21.98 14.16 21.12
C ASN A 41 20.95 15.30 21.02
N ASN A 42 20.05 15.44 22.00
CA ASN A 42 18.99 16.46 22.02
C ASN A 42 18.12 16.43 20.74
N VAL A 43 17.75 15.22 20.28
CA VAL A 43 16.88 15.05 19.11
C VAL A 43 15.47 15.52 19.45
N THR A 44 14.91 16.38 18.62
CA THR A 44 13.56 16.95 18.80
C THR A 44 12.52 16.34 17.84
N VAL A 45 12.99 15.75 16.75
CA VAL A 45 12.13 15.11 15.73
C VAL A 45 12.68 13.72 15.40
N LEU A 46 11.85 12.70 15.53
CA LEU A 46 12.16 11.34 15.11
C LEU A 46 11.39 10.99 13.85
N LEU A 47 12.10 10.68 12.77
CA LEU A 47 11.51 10.18 11.52
C LEU A 47 11.71 8.68 11.40
N VAL A 48 10.59 7.97 11.16
CA VAL A 48 10.57 6.52 11.03
C VAL A 48 9.78 6.08 9.78
N ARG A 49 9.98 4.82 9.39
CA ARG A 49 9.17 4.14 8.39
C ARG A 49 8.55 2.89 9.04
N SER A 50 8.60 1.73 8.37
CA SER A 50 8.04 0.49 8.90
C SER A 50 9.01 -0.29 9.82
N ALA A 51 10.31 -0.04 9.72
CA ALA A 51 11.32 -0.81 10.44
C ALA A 51 11.40 -0.46 11.94
N THR A 52 11.24 0.81 12.28
CA THR A 52 11.32 1.30 13.67
C THR A 52 9.93 1.28 14.32
N GLN A 53 9.82 0.65 15.48
CA GLN A 53 8.61 0.66 16.31
C GLN A 53 8.71 1.80 17.34
N VAL A 54 7.68 2.63 17.45
CA VAL A 54 7.64 3.72 18.43
C VAL A 54 6.49 3.46 19.39
N ARG A 55 6.75 2.58 20.36
CA ARG A 55 5.79 2.16 21.37
C ARG A 55 5.95 3.01 22.65
N LYS A 56 5.13 2.73 23.64
CA LYS A 56 5.09 3.47 24.91
C LYS A 56 6.46 3.58 25.59
N ASP A 57 7.23 2.50 25.58
CA ASP A 57 8.58 2.44 26.16
C ASP A 57 9.54 3.45 25.51
N ILE A 58 9.51 3.54 24.19
CA ILE A 58 10.32 4.53 23.45
C ILE A 58 9.82 5.96 23.74
N ILE A 59 8.50 6.15 23.72
CA ILE A 59 7.90 7.48 23.96
C ILE A 59 8.24 7.99 25.36
N ASP A 60 8.12 7.15 26.39
CA ASP A 60 8.43 7.51 27.79
C ASP A 60 9.93 7.70 28.01
N GLY A 61 10.77 7.00 27.26
CA GLY A 61 12.23 7.10 27.36
C GLY A 61 12.82 8.34 26.67
N CYS A 62 12.06 9.05 25.83
CA CYS A 62 12.56 10.15 25.01
C CYS A 62 12.18 11.52 25.59
N ASN A 63 13.10 12.16 26.29
CA ASN A 63 12.92 13.51 26.83
C ASN A 63 13.13 14.55 25.71
N GLY A 64 12.23 15.51 25.57
CA GLY A 64 12.38 16.62 24.61
C GLY A 64 11.97 16.31 23.17
N LEU A 65 11.48 15.10 22.87
CA LEU A 65 10.91 14.77 21.58
C LEU A 65 9.59 15.54 21.37
N LYS A 66 9.48 16.26 20.26
CA LYS A 66 8.32 17.11 19.92
C LYS A 66 7.49 16.53 18.80
N ILE A 67 8.14 15.85 17.84
CA ILE A 67 7.48 15.27 16.66
C ILE A 67 7.98 13.85 16.44
N ILE A 68 7.03 12.95 16.13
CA ILE A 68 7.28 11.66 15.51
C ILE A 68 6.68 11.73 14.10
N GLY A 69 7.52 11.64 13.06
CA GLY A 69 7.11 11.65 11.66
C GLY A 69 7.21 10.25 11.05
N ARG A 70 6.10 9.76 10.48
CA ARG A 70 6.09 8.50 9.75
C ARG A 70 6.07 8.73 8.24
N GLY A 71 7.13 8.29 7.55
CA GLY A 71 7.21 8.31 6.09
C GLY A 71 6.30 7.26 5.44
N GLY A 72 5.03 7.61 5.23
CA GLY A 72 4.01 6.75 4.62
C GLY A 72 2.61 6.97 5.21
N VAL A 73 1.64 6.17 4.79
CA VAL A 73 0.22 6.36 5.14
C VAL A 73 -0.14 5.77 6.50
N GLY A 74 0.16 4.50 6.72
CA GLY A 74 -0.20 3.80 7.96
C GLY A 74 0.69 4.23 9.13
N MET A 75 0.18 4.16 10.33
CA MET A 75 0.90 4.49 11.56
C MET A 75 0.88 3.31 12.55
N ASP A 76 0.73 2.10 12.04
CA ASP A 76 0.54 0.87 12.83
C ASP A 76 1.73 0.55 13.74
N ASN A 77 2.91 1.08 13.44
CA ASN A 77 4.14 0.96 14.23
C ASN A 77 4.32 2.05 15.29
N ILE A 78 3.37 2.97 15.45
CA ILE A 78 3.45 4.09 16.40
C ILE A 78 2.24 4.06 17.34
N ASP A 79 2.45 4.20 18.64
CA ASP A 79 1.38 4.38 19.62
C ASP A 79 0.89 5.84 19.59
N VAL A 80 0.13 6.18 18.54
CA VAL A 80 -0.24 7.57 18.18
C VAL A 80 -0.97 8.30 19.31
N ASP A 81 -2.00 7.69 19.87
CA ASP A 81 -2.80 8.32 20.93
C ASP A 81 -1.99 8.53 22.22
N TYR A 82 -1.09 7.59 22.50
CA TYR A 82 -0.19 7.71 23.62
C TYR A 82 0.83 8.84 23.42
N ALA A 83 1.45 8.93 22.26
CA ALA A 83 2.36 10.03 21.92
C ALA A 83 1.68 11.41 22.06
N LYS A 84 0.45 11.54 21.52
CA LYS A 84 -0.36 12.75 21.66
C LYS A 84 -0.67 13.09 23.12
N SER A 85 -0.97 12.10 23.97
CA SER A 85 -1.21 12.31 25.39
C SER A 85 0.01 12.84 26.15
N LYS A 86 1.21 12.61 25.62
CA LYS A 86 2.47 13.15 26.12
C LYS A 86 2.87 14.50 25.48
N GLY A 87 2.00 15.09 24.66
CA GLY A 87 2.25 16.36 23.98
C GLY A 87 3.18 16.24 22.75
N ILE A 88 3.41 15.01 22.24
CA ILE A 88 4.21 14.77 21.05
C ILE A 88 3.30 14.76 19.82
N ASN A 89 3.60 15.59 18.83
CA ASN A 89 2.88 15.60 17.56
C ASN A 89 3.25 14.38 16.71
N VAL A 90 2.26 13.69 16.18
CA VAL A 90 2.49 12.57 15.25
C VAL A 90 2.00 12.97 13.86
N ILE A 91 2.90 12.95 12.89
CA ILE A 91 2.64 13.32 11.49
C ILE A 91 2.93 12.15 10.56
N ASN A 92 2.22 12.07 9.43
CA ASN A 92 2.43 11.08 8.38
C ASN A 92 2.26 11.71 6.99
N THR A 93 2.50 10.92 5.92
CA THR A 93 2.42 11.38 4.52
C THR A 93 1.34 10.61 3.75
N PRO A 94 0.05 10.96 3.92
CA PRO A 94 -1.05 10.19 3.36
C PRO A 94 -1.25 10.37 1.85
N ALA A 95 -0.66 11.40 1.24
CA ALA A 95 -0.85 11.70 -0.18
C ALA A 95 0.29 11.19 -1.07
N ALA A 96 1.51 11.26 -0.57
CA ALA A 96 2.74 11.13 -1.35
C ALA A 96 2.88 9.80 -2.13
N SER A 97 2.39 8.67 -1.57
CA SER A 97 2.55 7.34 -2.16
C SER A 97 1.32 6.81 -2.90
N SER A 98 0.21 7.55 -2.94
CA SER A 98 -1.07 7.03 -3.46
C SER A 98 -0.99 6.56 -4.92
N LYS A 99 -0.31 7.32 -5.78
CA LYS A 99 -0.06 6.97 -7.18
C LYS A 99 0.77 5.69 -7.32
N SER A 100 1.86 5.61 -6.57
CA SER A 100 2.77 4.45 -6.60
C SER A 100 2.05 3.15 -6.23
N VAL A 101 1.22 3.17 -5.18
CA VAL A 101 0.40 2.00 -4.80
C VAL A 101 -0.58 1.64 -5.91
N ALA A 102 -1.27 2.61 -6.50
CA ALA A 102 -2.22 2.38 -7.58
C ALA A 102 -1.55 1.76 -8.82
N GLU A 103 -0.36 2.21 -9.19
CA GLU A 103 0.42 1.65 -10.28
C GLU A 103 0.85 0.20 -9.99
N LEU A 104 1.24 -0.11 -8.75
CA LEU A 104 1.57 -1.48 -8.35
C LEU A 104 0.33 -2.41 -8.40
N VAL A 105 -0.88 -1.91 -8.06
CA VAL A 105 -2.14 -2.67 -8.25
C VAL A 105 -2.27 -3.12 -9.69
N PHE A 106 -2.08 -2.21 -10.66
CA PHE A 106 -2.21 -2.54 -12.07
C PHE A 106 -1.03 -3.37 -12.59
N SER A 107 0.16 -3.20 -12.06
CA SER A 107 1.31 -4.07 -12.38
C SER A 107 1.01 -5.52 -12.02
N HIS A 108 0.47 -5.78 -10.83
CA HIS A 108 0.01 -7.10 -10.43
C HIS A 108 -1.17 -7.58 -11.29
N LEU A 109 -2.18 -6.73 -11.51
CA LEU A 109 -3.38 -7.10 -12.23
C LEU A 109 -3.05 -7.50 -13.68
N PHE A 110 -2.26 -6.70 -14.40
CA PHE A 110 -1.78 -7.06 -15.75
C PHE A 110 -0.94 -8.35 -15.70
N GLY A 111 -0.05 -8.47 -14.72
CA GLY A 111 0.77 -9.68 -14.53
C GLY A 111 -0.06 -10.93 -14.34
N CYS A 112 -1.13 -10.87 -13.55
CA CYS A 112 -2.03 -11.99 -13.28
C CYS A 112 -2.87 -12.37 -14.50
N VAL A 113 -3.59 -11.42 -15.11
CA VAL A 113 -4.49 -11.71 -16.24
C VAL A 113 -3.75 -12.13 -17.51
N ARG A 114 -2.45 -11.81 -17.62
CA ARG A 114 -1.59 -12.16 -18.77
C ARG A 114 -0.54 -13.21 -18.44
N PHE A 115 -0.56 -13.79 -17.22
CA PHE A 115 0.37 -14.83 -16.74
C PHE A 115 1.85 -14.43 -16.84
N ILE A 116 2.17 -13.12 -16.68
CA ILE A 116 3.54 -12.62 -16.88
C ILE A 116 4.49 -13.23 -15.84
N HIS A 117 4.10 -13.28 -14.56
CA HIS A 117 4.97 -13.83 -13.52
C HIS A 117 5.19 -15.34 -13.67
N ASN A 118 4.19 -16.11 -14.13
CA ASN A 118 4.33 -17.54 -14.39
C ASN A 118 5.23 -17.77 -15.62
N SER A 119 4.90 -17.14 -16.75
CA SER A 119 5.68 -17.29 -17.97
C SER A 119 7.14 -16.85 -17.83
N ASN A 120 7.40 -15.80 -17.02
CA ASN A 120 8.77 -15.34 -16.74
C ASN A 120 9.57 -16.31 -15.85
N ARG A 121 8.91 -17.21 -15.11
CA ARG A 121 9.57 -18.30 -14.37
C ARG A 121 9.89 -19.48 -15.29
N ASP A 122 8.97 -19.83 -16.17
CA ASP A 122 9.08 -21.03 -17.00
C ASP A 122 9.97 -20.81 -18.24
N MET A 123 9.91 -19.62 -18.86
CA MET A 123 10.70 -19.32 -20.06
C MET A 123 12.21 -19.54 -19.90
N PRO A 124 12.88 -19.16 -18.81
CA PRO A 124 14.30 -19.43 -18.63
C PRO A 124 14.65 -20.92 -18.47
N ILE A 125 13.67 -21.75 -18.06
CA ILE A 125 13.88 -23.16 -17.73
C ILE A 125 13.56 -24.05 -18.93
N GLU A 126 12.47 -23.76 -19.64
CA GLU A 126 11.88 -24.65 -20.65
C GLU A 126 11.68 -23.96 -22.01
N GLY A 127 11.98 -22.65 -22.12
CA GLY A 127 11.65 -21.87 -23.30
C GLY A 127 12.35 -22.29 -24.60
N ASP A 128 13.51 -22.94 -24.54
CA ASP A 128 14.24 -23.46 -25.68
C ASP A 128 13.70 -24.82 -26.18
N THR A 129 13.18 -25.65 -25.27
CA THR A 129 12.74 -27.02 -25.57
C THR A 129 11.23 -27.16 -25.70
N HIS A 130 10.44 -26.41 -24.88
CA HIS A 130 9.00 -26.52 -24.80
C HIS A 130 8.23 -25.24 -25.19
N PHE A 131 8.82 -24.39 -26.04
CA PHE A 131 8.23 -23.09 -26.42
C PHE A 131 6.78 -23.17 -26.89
N LYS A 132 6.44 -24.18 -27.71
CA LYS A 132 5.06 -24.34 -28.23
C LYS A 132 4.06 -24.65 -27.13
N ASP A 133 4.45 -25.44 -26.13
CA ASP A 133 3.60 -25.83 -25.01
C ASP A 133 3.41 -24.65 -24.06
N LEU A 134 4.48 -23.90 -23.76
CA LEU A 134 4.41 -22.66 -22.98
C LEU A 134 3.52 -21.62 -23.67
N LYS A 135 3.67 -21.44 -25.00
CA LYS A 135 2.79 -20.57 -25.79
C LYS A 135 1.33 -20.96 -25.64
N LYS A 136 0.99 -22.27 -25.73
CA LYS A 136 -0.37 -22.79 -25.57
C LYS A 136 -0.89 -22.59 -24.13
N THR A 137 -0.07 -22.85 -23.13
CA THR A 137 -0.38 -22.69 -21.71
C THR A 137 -0.79 -21.26 -21.39
N TYR A 138 0.00 -20.26 -21.89
CA TYR A 138 -0.21 -18.85 -21.58
C TYR A 138 -1.05 -18.07 -22.61
N ALA A 139 -1.60 -18.73 -23.62
CA ALA A 139 -2.49 -18.11 -24.62
C ALA A 139 -3.91 -17.79 -24.10
N ARG A 140 -4.20 -18.06 -22.81
CA ARG A 140 -5.52 -17.89 -22.19
C ARG A 140 -5.65 -16.58 -21.41
N GLY A 141 -4.81 -15.60 -21.70
CA GLY A 141 -4.83 -14.29 -21.06
C GLY A 141 -6.14 -13.53 -21.32
N SER A 142 -6.48 -12.61 -20.42
CA SER A 142 -7.68 -11.77 -20.48
C SER A 142 -7.30 -10.30 -20.64
N GLU A 143 -8.15 -9.53 -21.32
CA GLU A 143 -8.07 -8.06 -21.36
C GLU A 143 -8.79 -7.45 -20.17
N LEU A 144 -8.34 -6.28 -19.73
CA LEU A 144 -8.98 -5.52 -18.66
C LEU A 144 -10.09 -4.60 -19.15
N SER A 145 -10.01 -4.13 -20.40
CA SER A 145 -11.02 -3.26 -20.99
C SER A 145 -12.40 -3.92 -20.95
N GLY A 146 -13.41 -3.18 -20.52
CA GLY A 146 -14.79 -3.66 -20.35
C GLY A 146 -15.04 -4.53 -19.10
N LYS A 147 -13.98 -4.96 -18.38
CA LYS A 147 -14.12 -5.66 -17.09
C LYS A 147 -14.45 -4.69 -15.97
N THR A 148 -14.98 -5.22 -14.88
CA THR A 148 -15.35 -4.44 -13.70
C THR A 148 -14.35 -4.66 -12.58
N ILE A 149 -13.77 -3.56 -12.07
CA ILE A 149 -12.97 -3.55 -10.85
C ILE A 149 -13.81 -3.01 -9.68
N GLY A 150 -13.85 -3.75 -8.58
CA GLY A 150 -14.46 -3.36 -7.31
C GLY A 150 -13.38 -2.84 -6.37
N ILE A 151 -13.52 -1.60 -5.94
CA ILE A 151 -12.57 -0.90 -5.05
C ILE A 151 -13.20 -0.80 -3.66
N ILE A 152 -12.62 -1.47 -2.67
CA ILE A 152 -13.05 -1.40 -1.28
C ILE A 152 -12.12 -0.46 -0.52
N GLY A 153 -12.66 0.67 -0.04
CA GLY A 153 -11.92 1.82 0.45
C GLY A 153 -11.61 2.82 -0.68
N PHE A 154 -12.32 3.96 -0.69
CA PHE A 154 -12.25 4.95 -1.76
C PHE A 154 -11.55 6.25 -1.34
N GLY A 155 -10.56 6.10 -0.44
CA GLY A 155 -9.62 7.16 -0.07
C GLY A 155 -8.68 7.53 -1.23
N ARG A 156 -7.57 8.21 -0.91
CA ARG A 156 -6.61 8.68 -1.93
C ARG A 156 -6.12 7.58 -2.87
N ILE A 157 -5.75 6.41 -2.34
CA ILE A 157 -5.26 5.28 -3.14
C ILE A 157 -6.36 4.73 -4.02
N GLY A 158 -7.56 4.47 -3.47
CA GLY A 158 -8.70 3.95 -4.24
C GLY A 158 -9.12 4.88 -5.38
N GLN A 159 -9.04 6.19 -5.19
CA GLN A 159 -9.29 7.18 -6.24
C GLN A 159 -8.22 7.15 -7.34
N GLU A 160 -6.93 7.01 -7.00
CA GLU A 160 -5.87 6.85 -8.02
C GLU A 160 -6.03 5.53 -8.80
N VAL A 161 -6.42 4.44 -8.13
CA VAL A 161 -6.78 3.17 -8.79
C VAL A 161 -7.95 3.37 -9.76
N ALA A 162 -8.99 4.11 -9.35
CA ALA A 162 -10.14 4.40 -10.21
C ALA A 162 -9.73 5.19 -11.46
N LYS A 163 -8.82 6.18 -11.34
CA LYS A 163 -8.31 6.94 -12.49
C LYS A 163 -7.64 6.04 -13.53
N ILE A 164 -6.76 5.15 -13.08
CA ILE A 164 -6.07 4.20 -13.97
C ILE A 164 -7.10 3.26 -14.61
N ALA A 165 -8.02 2.69 -13.80
CA ALA A 165 -9.04 1.77 -14.27
C ALA A 165 -9.90 2.39 -15.39
N ILE A 166 -10.38 3.62 -15.19
CA ILE A 166 -11.16 4.36 -16.18
C ILE A 166 -10.31 4.60 -17.44
N GLY A 167 -9.05 5.02 -17.26
CA GLY A 167 -8.13 5.29 -18.37
C GLY A 167 -7.87 4.08 -19.29
N ILE A 168 -7.94 2.86 -18.77
CA ILE A 168 -7.80 1.62 -19.56
C ILE A 168 -9.14 0.97 -19.94
N GLY A 169 -10.24 1.69 -19.76
CA GLY A 169 -11.57 1.25 -20.20
C GLY A 169 -12.27 0.24 -19.30
N MET A 170 -11.89 0.14 -18.02
CA MET A 170 -12.61 -0.69 -17.04
C MET A 170 -13.85 0.03 -16.50
N LYS A 171 -14.83 -0.76 -16.07
CA LYS A 171 -15.93 -0.28 -15.21
C LYS A 171 -15.47 -0.26 -13.76
N VAL A 172 -15.78 0.82 -13.04
CA VAL A 172 -15.42 1.01 -11.65
C VAL A 172 -16.66 0.92 -10.75
N LEU A 173 -16.63 0.03 -9.77
CA LEU A 173 -17.52 0.02 -8.62
C LEU A 173 -16.68 0.34 -7.38
N PHE A 174 -17.22 1.08 -6.42
CA PHE A 174 -16.55 1.26 -5.15
C PHE A 174 -17.51 1.09 -3.96
N SER A 175 -16.94 0.76 -2.81
CA SER A 175 -17.59 0.73 -1.53
C SER A 175 -16.73 1.44 -0.50
N ASP A 176 -17.29 2.42 0.19
CA ASP A 176 -16.61 3.17 1.24
C ASP A 176 -17.59 3.52 2.36
N LYS A 177 -17.08 3.68 3.59
CA LYS A 177 -17.90 4.04 4.77
C LYS A 177 -18.11 5.54 4.89
N LEU A 178 -17.23 6.35 4.31
CA LEU A 178 -17.20 7.80 4.47
C LEU A 178 -17.73 8.53 3.23
N PHE A 179 -17.66 7.90 2.05
CA PHE A 179 -17.99 8.54 0.79
C PHE A 179 -19.21 7.86 0.14
N GLU A 180 -20.31 8.57 0.02
CA GLU A 180 -21.49 8.13 -0.75
C GLU A 180 -21.32 8.41 -2.25
N GLU A 181 -20.72 9.55 -2.60
CA GLU A 181 -20.39 9.93 -3.97
C GLU A 181 -19.00 10.55 -4.01
N GLN A 182 -18.30 10.34 -5.13
CA GLN A 182 -17.01 10.97 -5.39
C GLN A 182 -16.88 11.37 -6.85
N GLU A 183 -16.30 12.53 -7.08
CA GLU A 183 -15.91 12.99 -8.40
C GLU A 183 -14.45 12.68 -8.67
N ILE A 184 -14.20 11.91 -9.73
CA ILE A 184 -12.85 11.56 -10.17
C ILE A 184 -12.48 12.46 -11.35
N ASN A 185 -11.51 13.33 -11.12
CA ASN A 185 -10.95 14.18 -12.15
C ASN A 185 -9.70 13.51 -12.75
N ILE A 186 -9.73 13.24 -14.06
CA ILE A 186 -8.59 12.75 -14.82
C ILE A 186 -8.06 13.91 -15.66
N GLN A 187 -6.82 14.31 -15.40
CA GLN A 187 -6.11 15.32 -16.18
C GLN A 187 -5.10 14.62 -17.09
N PHE A 188 -5.17 14.93 -18.38
CA PHE A 188 -4.25 14.43 -19.40
C PHE A 188 -3.03 15.35 -19.56
N PHE A 189 -2.03 14.89 -20.28
CA PHE A 189 -0.75 15.60 -20.50
C PHE A 189 -0.93 16.94 -21.25
N ASP A 190 -1.99 17.08 -22.04
CA ASP A 190 -2.36 18.30 -22.79
C ASP A 190 -3.27 19.24 -21.99
N ASN A 191 -3.41 19.03 -20.68
CA ASN A 191 -4.29 19.74 -19.74
C ASN A 191 -5.80 19.53 -19.95
N GLN A 192 -6.22 18.67 -20.85
CA GLN A 192 -7.62 18.26 -20.91
C GLN A 192 -8.02 17.58 -19.60
N LYS A 193 -9.26 17.79 -19.15
CA LYS A 193 -9.81 17.22 -17.92
C LYS A 193 -11.13 16.55 -18.22
N VAL A 194 -11.30 15.36 -17.71
CA VAL A 194 -12.57 14.62 -17.76
C VAL A 194 -12.97 14.24 -16.34
N ASN A 195 -14.22 14.53 -15.98
CA ASN A 195 -14.76 14.24 -14.67
C ASN A 195 -15.72 13.06 -14.75
N PHE A 196 -15.60 12.15 -13.81
CA PHE A 196 -16.47 10.99 -13.64
C PHE A 196 -17.10 11.04 -12.25
N LYS A 197 -18.42 11.05 -12.19
CA LYS A 197 -19.15 10.94 -10.93
C LYS A 197 -19.42 9.46 -10.64
N LEU A 198 -18.94 9.00 -9.50
CA LEU A 198 -19.11 7.62 -9.04
C LEU A 198 -19.91 7.61 -7.74
N THR A 199 -20.81 6.64 -7.60
CA THR A 199 -21.63 6.45 -6.40
C THR A 199 -21.21 5.16 -5.70
N SER A 200 -21.10 5.21 -4.38
CA SER A 200 -20.76 4.08 -3.52
C SER A 200 -21.87 3.01 -3.59
N SER A 201 -21.46 1.76 -3.60
CA SER A 201 -22.35 0.62 -3.56
C SER A 201 -22.16 -0.18 -2.26
N LYS A 202 -23.18 -0.95 -1.88
CA LYS A 202 -23.03 -1.93 -0.80
C LYS A 202 -21.95 -2.96 -1.17
N ILE A 203 -21.15 -3.37 -0.19
CA ILE A 203 -20.04 -4.29 -0.41
C ILE A 203 -20.51 -5.61 -1.06
N ASP A 204 -21.64 -6.15 -0.66
CA ASP A 204 -22.18 -7.39 -1.24
C ASP A 204 -22.51 -7.24 -2.73
N PHE A 205 -23.03 -6.07 -3.14
CA PHE A 205 -23.29 -5.77 -4.55
C PHE A 205 -21.98 -5.67 -5.33
N LEU A 206 -21.00 -4.96 -4.78
CA LEU A 206 -19.67 -4.82 -5.39
C LEU A 206 -19.02 -6.19 -5.60
N LEU A 207 -18.99 -7.06 -4.56
CA LEU A 207 -18.38 -8.39 -4.64
C LEU A 207 -19.04 -9.26 -5.74
N LYS A 208 -20.37 -9.23 -5.85
CA LYS A 208 -21.12 -10.02 -6.83
C LYS A 208 -20.94 -9.54 -8.28
N ASN A 209 -20.62 -8.26 -8.48
CA ASN A 209 -20.63 -7.65 -9.81
C ASN A 209 -19.23 -7.31 -10.35
N SER A 210 -18.16 -7.51 -9.56
CA SER A 210 -16.80 -7.23 -9.98
C SER A 210 -16.08 -8.48 -10.50
N ASP A 211 -15.24 -8.28 -11.50
CA ASP A 211 -14.34 -9.31 -12.02
C ASP A 211 -13.02 -9.33 -11.20
N PHE A 212 -12.65 -8.19 -10.66
CA PHE A 212 -11.49 -8.04 -9.79
C PHE A 212 -11.85 -7.18 -8.59
N ILE A 213 -11.34 -7.55 -7.41
CA ILE A 213 -11.51 -6.80 -6.16
C ILE A 213 -10.15 -6.27 -5.71
N THR A 214 -10.06 -5.00 -5.35
CA THR A 214 -8.86 -4.42 -4.75
C THR A 214 -9.19 -3.68 -3.46
N LEU A 215 -8.31 -3.79 -2.47
CA LEU A 215 -8.54 -3.34 -1.10
C LEU A 215 -7.61 -2.17 -0.78
N HIS A 216 -8.19 -1.07 -0.26
CA HIS A 216 -7.48 0.16 0.12
C HIS A 216 -8.01 0.72 1.45
N VAL A 217 -8.11 -0.15 2.43
CA VAL A 217 -8.63 0.13 3.78
C VAL A 217 -7.50 0.11 4.82
N PRO A 218 -7.64 0.79 5.97
CA PRO A 218 -6.72 0.62 7.09
C PRO A 218 -6.78 -0.80 7.67
N ALA A 219 -5.87 -1.10 8.61
CA ALA A 219 -5.93 -2.33 9.39
C ALA A 219 -7.29 -2.47 10.09
N THR A 220 -7.77 -3.70 10.21
CA THR A 220 -9.06 -4.03 10.82
C THR A 220 -8.86 -5.10 11.90
N ASP A 221 -9.67 -5.07 12.96
CA ASP A 221 -9.61 -6.07 14.03
C ASP A 221 -10.14 -7.45 13.59
N LYS A 222 -10.88 -7.48 12.50
CA LYS A 222 -11.46 -8.70 11.90
C LYS A 222 -11.22 -8.69 10.40
N TYR A 223 -11.15 -9.85 9.80
CA TYR A 223 -11.09 -9.96 8.34
C TYR A 223 -12.28 -9.24 7.70
N LEU A 224 -11.98 -8.37 6.74
CA LEU A 224 -12.99 -7.71 5.91
C LEU A 224 -13.45 -8.66 4.79
N ILE A 225 -12.52 -9.47 4.30
CA ILE A 225 -12.76 -10.50 3.29
C ILE A 225 -12.45 -11.86 3.91
N ASP A 226 -13.51 -12.58 4.24
CA ASP A 226 -13.46 -13.92 4.81
C ASP A 226 -14.25 -14.89 3.91
N LYS A 227 -14.45 -16.11 4.34
CA LYS A 227 -15.18 -17.17 3.63
C LYS A 227 -16.51 -16.69 3.02
N LYS A 228 -17.29 -15.91 3.78
CA LYS A 228 -18.58 -15.38 3.33
C LYS A 228 -18.41 -14.41 2.16
N GLU A 229 -17.51 -13.45 2.29
CA GLU A 229 -17.26 -12.43 1.26
C GLU A 229 -16.65 -13.06 0.00
N ILE A 230 -15.70 -13.99 0.14
CA ILE A 230 -15.16 -14.77 -0.97
C ILE A 230 -16.28 -15.56 -1.67
N GLY A 231 -17.20 -16.14 -0.90
CA GLY A 231 -18.37 -16.85 -1.45
C GLY A 231 -19.26 -15.97 -2.33
N LEU A 232 -19.37 -14.68 -2.05
CA LEU A 232 -20.14 -13.71 -2.83
C LEU A 232 -19.44 -13.29 -4.14
N MET A 233 -18.12 -13.38 -4.22
CA MET A 233 -17.38 -13.01 -5.42
C MET A 233 -17.75 -13.90 -6.63
N LYS A 234 -17.54 -13.39 -7.84
CA LYS A 234 -17.73 -14.17 -9.06
C LYS A 234 -16.77 -15.36 -9.09
N ASN A 235 -17.21 -16.49 -9.66
CA ASN A 235 -16.31 -17.60 -9.93
C ASN A 235 -15.26 -17.17 -10.96
N GLY A 236 -13.98 -17.48 -10.68
CA GLY A 236 -12.86 -17.09 -11.53
C GLY A 236 -12.48 -15.60 -11.44
N SER A 237 -12.99 -14.87 -10.46
CA SER A 237 -12.54 -13.50 -10.19
C SER A 237 -11.17 -13.47 -9.53
N GLY A 238 -10.53 -12.28 -9.52
CA GLY A 238 -9.26 -12.03 -8.85
C GLY A 238 -9.41 -11.10 -7.64
N ILE A 239 -8.50 -11.21 -6.66
CA ILE A 239 -8.42 -10.32 -5.51
C ILE A 239 -7.01 -9.76 -5.33
N LEU A 240 -6.93 -8.47 -4.99
CA LEU A 240 -5.66 -7.78 -4.76
C LEU A 240 -5.66 -7.12 -3.37
N ASN A 241 -4.71 -7.54 -2.52
CA ASN A 241 -4.49 -6.93 -1.20
C ASN A 241 -3.14 -6.22 -1.16
N LEU A 242 -3.17 -4.92 -1.41
CA LEU A 242 -2.04 -4.01 -1.25
C LEU A 242 -2.33 -2.99 -0.11
N ALA A 243 -3.25 -3.33 0.79
CA ALA A 243 -3.66 -2.49 1.90
C ALA A 243 -2.92 -2.84 3.20
N ARG A 244 -3.37 -3.89 3.89
CA ARG A 244 -2.78 -4.39 5.13
C ARG A 244 -2.93 -5.92 5.22
N GLY A 245 -1.95 -6.56 5.88
CA GLY A 245 -2.13 -7.95 6.34
C GLY A 245 -3.32 -8.06 7.29
N GLY A 246 -4.04 -9.18 7.27
CA GLY A 246 -5.23 -9.40 8.10
C GLY A 246 -6.52 -8.75 7.59
N VAL A 247 -6.50 -8.01 6.48
CA VAL A 247 -7.73 -7.54 5.82
C VAL A 247 -8.43 -8.68 5.08
N VAL A 248 -7.65 -9.58 4.50
CA VAL A 248 -8.11 -10.81 3.85
C VAL A 248 -7.69 -12.00 4.70
N ASN A 249 -8.59 -12.95 4.94
CA ASN A 249 -8.25 -14.22 5.57
C ASN A 249 -7.43 -15.07 4.59
N GLU A 250 -6.11 -15.16 4.83
CA GLU A 250 -5.18 -15.89 3.96
C GLU A 250 -5.48 -17.39 3.85
N GLU A 251 -6.08 -18.02 4.88
CA GLU A 251 -6.44 -19.43 4.84
C GLU A 251 -7.65 -19.69 3.94
N GLU A 252 -8.68 -18.84 4.03
CA GLU A 252 -9.85 -18.94 3.16
C GLU A 252 -9.51 -18.53 1.73
N LEU A 253 -8.57 -17.59 1.55
CA LEU A 253 -8.02 -17.24 0.24
C LEU A 253 -7.35 -18.43 -0.44
N LEU A 254 -6.48 -19.18 0.27
CA LEU A 254 -5.84 -20.38 -0.26
C LEU A 254 -6.88 -21.43 -0.69
N LYS A 255 -7.88 -21.71 0.15
CA LYS A 255 -8.98 -22.65 -0.19
C LYS A 255 -9.73 -22.22 -1.45
N ALA A 256 -9.94 -20.92 -1.61
CA ALA A 256 -10.65 -20.38 -2.78
C ALA A 256 -9.81 -20.49 -4.07
N LEU A 257 -8.50 -20.32 -3.97
CA LEU A 257 -7.57 -20.51 -5.09
C LEU A 257 -7.45 -22.01 -5.46
N ASP A 258 -7.39 -22.90 -4.47
CA ASP A 258 -7.28 -24.34 -4.68
C ASP A 258 -8.55 -24.92 -5.33
N SER A 259 -9.72 -24.37 -5.00
CA SER A 259 -11.02 -24.78 -5.56
C SER A 259 -11.41 -24.07 -6.87
N ASP A 260 -10.54 -23.24 -7.45
CA ASP A 260 -10.83 -22.41 -8.63
C ASP A 260 -11.99 -21.41 -8.44
N LYS A 261 -12.43 -21.18 -7.19
CA LYS A 261 -13.39 -20.11 -6.87
C LYS A 261 -12.80 -18.75 -7.24
N LEU A 262 -11.51 -18.53 -6.94
CA LEU A 262 -10.73 -17.40 -7.40
C LEU A 262 -9.68 -17.86 -8.41
N ALA A 263 -9.51 -17.10 -9.48
CA ALA A 263 -8.51 -17.40 -10.50
C ALA A 263 -7.10 -17.07 -10.03
N PHE A 264 -6.94 -15.98 -9.28
CA PHE A 264 -5.66 -15.51 -8.75
C PHE A 264 -5.84 -14.57 -7.56
N ALA A 265 -4.76 -14.36 -6.84
CA ALA A 265 -4.60 -13.26 -5.90
C ALA A 265 -3.35 -12.45 -6.19
N ALA A 266 -3.30 -11.20 -5.72
CA ALA A 266 -2.09 -10.39 -5.63
C ALA A 266 -1.94 -9.88 -4.20
N ILE A 267 -0.76 -10.05 -3.63
CA ILE A 267 -0.51 -9.72 -2.22
C ILE A 267 0.81 -8.94 -2.12
N ASP A 268 0.72 -7.72 -1.60
CA ASP A 268 1.86 -6.88 -1.23
C ASP A 268 2.03 -6.79 0.29
N THR A 269 0.96 -7.12 1.06
CA THR A 269 0.91 -7.04 2.52
C THR A 269 0.39 -8.34 3.13
N PHE A 270 1.07 -8.87 4.15
CA PHE A 270 0.84 -10.22 4.67
C PHE A 270 0.40 -10.21 6.14
N GLU A 271 -0.35 -11.24 6.59
CA GLU A 271 -0.78 -11.36 7.99
C GLU A 271 0.40 -11.40 8.97
N ASN A 272 1.51 -12.03 8.60
CA ASN A 272 2.65 -12.27 9.48
C ASN A 272 3.92 -11.57 8.97
N GLU A 273 3.85 -10.29 8.60
CA GLU A 273 5.06 -9.54 8.30
C GLU A 273 5.98 -9.42 9.53
N PRO A 274 7.29 -9.60 9.38
CA PRO A 274 8.06 -9.86 8.16
C PRO A 274 8.26 -11.34 7.81
N LYS A 275 7.44 -12.26 8.33
CA LYS A 275 7.55 -13.71 8.11
C LYS A 275 6.24 -14.29 7.54
N PRO A 276 5.93 -14.03 6.24
CA PRO A 276 4.73 -14.55 5.60
C PRO A 276 4.67 -16.09 5.61
N LYS A 277 3.44 -16.63 5.60
CA LYS A 277 3.22 -18.09 5.57
C LYS A 277 3.77 -18.71 4.28
N ILE A 278 4.53 -19.80 4.39
CA ILE A 278 5.14 -20.50 3.24
C ILE A 278 4.08 -20.92 2.21
N LYS A 279 2.89 -21.34 2.64
CA LYS A 279 1.78 -21.71 1.74
C LYS A 279 1.34 -20.57 0.82
N ILE A 280 1.38 -19.33 1.31
CA ILE A 280 1.11 -18.13 0.50
C ILE A 280 2.24 -17.92 -0.51
N LEU A 281 3.50 -17.98 -0.05
CA LEU A 281 4.67 -17.73 -0.89
C LEU A 281 4.85 -18.74 -2.02
N MET A 282 4.43 -19.97 -1.81
CA MET A 282 4.59 -21.08 -2.76
C MET A 282 3.41 -21.28 -3.70
N ASN A 283 2.29 -20.55 -3.52
CA ASN A 283 1.12 -20.72 -4.36
C ASN A 283 1.30 -20.02 -5.72
N SER A 284 1.30 -20.78 -6.79
CA SER A 284 1.52 -20.29 -8.17
C SER A 284 0.43 -19.36 -8.70
N LYS A 285 -0.75 -19.33 -8.07
CA LYS A 285 -1.86 -18.41 -8.42
C LYS A 285 -1.77 -17.08 -7.68
N ILE A 286 -0.72 -16.86 -6.87
CA ILE A 286 -0.52 -15.61 -6.13
C ILE A 286 0.64 -14.83 -6.72
N SER A 287 0.37 -13.59 -7.14
CA SER A 287 1.41 -12.61 -7.49
C SER A 287 1.85 -11.89 -6.21
N LEU A 288 3.15 -11.89 -5.93
CA LEU A 288 3.70 -11.45 -4.66
C LEU A 288 4.65 -10.26 -4.84
N SER A 289 4.60 -9.31 -3.90
CA SER A 289 5.63 -8.29 -3.71
C SER A 289 5.86 -8.03 -2.20
N PRO A 290 7.06 -7.62 -1.78
CA PRO A 290 7.43 -7.55 -0.37
C PRO A 290 7.11 -6.18 0.25
N HIS A 291 5.84 -5.79 0.26
CA HIS A 291 5.32 -4.52 0.81
C HIS A 291 6.00 -3.28 0.21
N ILE A 292 6.00 -3.20 -1.12
CA ILE A 292 6.70 -2.16 -1.88
C ILE A 292 5.76 -1.12 -2.52
N GLY A 293 4.47 -1.12 -2.20
CA GLY A 293 3.50 -0.20 -2.79
C GLY A 293 3.92 1.27 -2.78
N ALA A 294 4.62 1.72 -1.73
CA ALA A 294 5.13 3.08 -1.61
C ALA A 294 6.61 3.24 -2.03
N ALA A 295 7.25 2.22 -2.59
CA ALA A 295 8.71 2.15 -2.77
C ALA A 295 9.16 2.55 -4.17
N THR A 296 8.60 3.60 -4.77
CA THR A 296 9.16 4.22 -5.98
C THR A 296 10.02 5.44 -5.63
N LEU A 297 10.98 5.79 -6.49
CA LEU A 297 11.87 6.93 -6.28
C LEU A 297 11.07 8.22 -6.10
N GLU A 298 10.05 8.42 -6.95
CA GLU A 298 9.20 9.60 -6.94
C GLU A 298 8.31 9.65 -5.68
N ALA A 299 7.78 8.51 -5.23
CA ALA A 299 7.00 8.47 -3.99
C ALA A 299 7.89 8.75 -2.77
N GLN A 300 9.12 8.19 -2.75
CA GLN A 300 10.07 8.43 -1.68
C GLN A 300 10.47 9.91 -1.61
N ASP A 301 10.66 10.54 -2.75
CA ASP A 301 10.97 11.96 -2.83
C ASP A 301 9.81 12.82 -2.28
N ARG A 302 8.59 12.59 -2.76
CA ARG A 302 7.40 13.27 -2.25
C ARG A 302 7.15 13.04 -0.75
N ILE A 303 7.41 11.82 -0.25
CA ILE A 303 7.31 11.49 1.18
C ILE A 303 8.27 12.36 2.00
N GLY A 304 9.51 12.48 1.55
CA GLY A 304 10.52 13.30 2.26
C GLY A 304 10.16 14.77 2.27
N VAL A 305 9.71 15.31 1.16
CA VAL A 305 9.27 16.71 1.05
C VAL A 305 8.04 16.96 1.93
N GLU A 306 6.99 16.11 1.84
CA GLU A 306 5.77 16.26 2.66
C GLU A 306 6.06 16.17 4.17
N LEU A 307 6.99 15.29 4.60
CA LEU A 307 7.43 15.25 5.99
C LEU A 307 8.13 16.55 6.40
N ALA A 308 9.07 17.03 5.57
CA ALA A 308 9.81 18.24 5.86
C ALA A 308 8.88 19.46 5.98
N GLU A 309 7.93 19.63 5.07
CA GLU A 309 6.93 20.69 5.11
C GLU A 309 6.13 20.67 6.42
N LYS A 310 5.59 19.50 6.79
CA LYS A 310 4.81 19.35 8.03
C LYS A 310 5.61 19.61 9.30
N ILE A 311 6.90 19.21 9.33
CA ILE A 311 7.79 19.51 10.46
C ILE A 311 7.99 21.03 10.58
N ILE A 312 8.25 21.68 9.45
CA ILE A 312 8.48 23.14 9.41
C ILE A 312 7.22 23.88 9.86
N GLU A 313 6.05 23.50 9.38
CA GLU A 313 4.77 24.10 9.78
C GLU A 313 4.45 23.88 11.27
N THR A 314 4.83 22.73 11.83
CA THR A 314 4.54 22.40 13.24
C THR A 314 5.46 23.10 14.24
N LEU A 315 6.71 23.42 13.85
CA LEU A 315 7.75 23.93 14.76
C LEU A 315 8.14 25.40 14.53
N LYS A 316 7.59 26.03 13.52
CA LYS A 316 7.66 27.49 13.27
C LYS A 316 6.38 28.17 13.72
#